data_0d53e59e4e30324b1bbb70286c647fef
#
_entry.id   0d53e59e4e30324b1bbb70286c647fef
#
_cell.length_a   1.000
_cell.length_b   1.000
_cell.length_c   1.000
_cell.angle_alpha   90.00
_cell.angle_beta   90.00
_cell.angle_gamma   90.00
#
_symmetry.space_group_name_H-M   'P 1'
#
loop_
_entity.id
_entity.type
_entity.pdbx_description
1 polymer ?
#
loop_
_entity_poly.entity_id
_entity_poly.type
_entity_poly.pdbx_seq_one_letter_code
_entity_poly.pdbx_strand_id
1 'polypeptide(L)' 'MDLVYSRCAAIDVHKRTAVVSVGWAAEQGRRQKRTRTFSTMTADLIRLRQWLAEEGVTHVALESTGVY' A
#
# COMPACT_ATOMS: atom_id res chain seq x y z
N MET A 1 -15.07 -13.88 18.17
CA MET A 1 -14.63 -13.94 16.81
C MET A 1 -13.53 -12.96 16.54
N ASP A 2 -12.48 -13.45 16.05
CA ASP A 2 -11.36 -12.58 15.83
C ASP A 2 -11.44 -11.96 14.48
N LEU A 3 -11.35 -10.66 14.48
CA LEU A 3 -11.16 -9.96 13.25
C LEU A 3 -9.73 -10.14 12.86
N VAL A 4 -9.52 -10.93 11.87
CA VAL A 4 -8.21 -10.99 11.29
C VAL A 4 -8.02 -9.75 10.47
N TYR A 5 -7.22 -8.86 10.98
CA TYR A 5 -6.95 -7.66 10.23
C TYR A 5 -6.03 -8.00 9.11
N SER A 6 -6.60 -7.94 7.95
CA SER A 6 -5.81 -8.06 6.76
C SER A 6 -4.87 -6.89 6.70
N ARG A 7 -3.76 -7.10 6.06
CA ARG A 7 -2.89 -5.99 5.75
C ARG A 7 -3.50 -5.24 4.58
N CYS A 8 -3.60 -3.95 4.73
CA CYS A 8 -4.23 -3.10 3.74
C CYS A 8 -3.22 -2.12 3.20
N ALA A 9 -3.34 -1.80 1.93
CA ALA A 9 -2.48 -0.82 1.30
C ALA A 9 -3.33 0.30 0.72
N ALA A 10 -2.80 1.51 0.80
CA ALA A 10 -3.38 2.66 0.13
C ALA A 10 -2.34 3.19 -0.83
N ILE A 11 -2.75 3.40 -2.06
CA ILE A 11 -1.86 3.91 -3.10
C ILE A 11 -2.36 5.27 -3.53
N ASP A 12 -1.52 6.26 -3.37
CA ASP A 12 -1.83 7.62 -3.76
C ASP A 12 -0.97 7.97 -4.96
N VAL A 13 -1.60 8.19 -6.10
CA VAL A 13 -0.89 8.43 -7.35
C VAL A 13 -0.85 9.92 -7.63
N HIS A 14 0.34 10.43 -7.81
CA HIS A 14 0.57 11.82 -8.16
C HIS A 14 1.48 11.87 -9.38
N LYS A 15 0.96 12.27 -10.51
CA LYS A 15 1.75 12.41 -11.72
C LYS A 15 2.56 11.14 -11.98
N ARG A 16 3.85 11.19 -11.68
CA ARG A 16 4.75 10.07 -11.97
C ARG A 16 5.19 9.31 -10.74
N THR A 17 4.55 9.56 -9.60
CA THR A 17 4.89 8.86 -8.38
C THR A 17 3.67 8.20 -7.79
N ALA A 18 3.90 7.06 -7.17
CA ALA A 18 2.89 6.35 -6.41
C ALA A 18 3.42 6.17 -5.00
N VAL A 19 2.73 6.76 -4.04
CA VAL A 19 3.08 6.62 -2.64
C VAL A 19 2.21 5.52 -2.07
N VAL A 20 2.83 4.48 -1.57
CA VAL A 20 2.14 3.29 -1.12
C VAL A 20 2.33 3.16 0.38
N SER A 21 1.22 3.09 1.10
CA SER A 21 1.24 2.89 2.53
C SER A 21 0.60 1.55 2.83
N VAL A 22 1.33 0.69 3.53
CA VAL A 22 0.82 -0.60 3.96
C VAL A 22 0.57 -0.51 5.45
N GLY A 23 -0.65 -0.79 5.86
CA GLY A 23 -1.04 -0.73 7.26
C GLY A 23 -1.50 -2.09 7.74
N TRP A 24 -1.22 -2.37 9.00
CA TRP A 24 -1.68 -3.59 9.64
C TRP A 24 -1.82 -3.33 11.12
N ALA A 25 -2.57 -4.20 11.78
CA ALA A 25 -2.72 -4.13 13.23
C ALA A 25 -1.70 -5.05 13.86
N ALA A 26 -0.85 -4.48 14.69
CA ALA A 26 0.09 -5.27 15.45
C ALA A 26 -0.58 -5.77 16.72
N GLU A 27 0.14 -6.52 17.49
CA GLU A 27 -0.37 -7.02 18.77
C GLU A 27 -0.79 -5.85 19.64
N GLN A 28 -1.81 -6.08 20.46
CA GLN A 28 -2.36 -5.08 21.37
C GLN A 28 -3.06 -3.93 20.66
N GLY A 29 -3.48 -4.16 19.45
CA GLY A 29 -4.27 -3.16 18.74
C GLY A 29 -3.52 -1.98 18.22
N ARG A 30 -2.21 -1.99 18.29
CA ARG A 30 -1.44 -0.90 17.74
C ARG A 30 -1.42 -0.99 16.22
N ARG A 31 -1.62 0.14 15.59
CA ARG A 31 -1.54 0.18 14.15
C ARG A 31 -0.12 0.48 13.72
N GLN A 32 0.34 -0.30 12.79
CA GLN A 32 1.66 -0.11 12.18
C GLN A 32 1.47 0.29 10.73
N LYS A 33 2.42 1.04 10.23
CA LYS A 33 2.34 1.52 8.87
C LYS A 33 3.73 1.60 8.28
N ARG A 34 3.83 1.21 7.02
CA ARG A 34 5.08 1.30 6.28
C ARG A 34 4.79 1.96 4.95
N THR A 35 5.57 2.95 4.59
CA THR A 35 5.33 3.73 3.39
C THR A 35 6.54 3.66 2.48
N ARG A 36 6.29 3.47 1.19
CA ARG A 36 7.32 3.52 0.17
C ARG A 36 6.80 4.30 -1.02
N THR A 37 7.73 4.89 -1.75
CA THR A 37 7.41 5.64 -2.95
C THR A 37 7.99 4.92 -4.16
N PHE A 38 7.16 4.79 -5.18
CA PHE A 38 7.55 4.17 -6.44
C PHE A 38 7.27 5.16 -7.56
N SER A 39 8.00 5.04 -8.66
CA SER A 39 7.62 5.76 -9.86
C SER A 39 6.49 5.00 -10.56
N THR A 40 5.85 5.66 -11.51
CA THR A 40 4.78 5.00 -12.27
C THR A 40 5.32 4.30 -13.52
N MET A 41 6.62 4.19 -13.65
CA MET A 41 7.19 3.42 -14.76
C MET A 41 6.95 1.94 -14.55
N THR A 42 6.85 1.22 -15.65
CA THR A 42 6.47 -0.18 -15.61
C THR A 42 7.32 -1.02 -14.66
N ALA A 43 8.64 -0.83 -14.71
CA ALA A 43 9.53 -1.60 -13.86
C ALA A 43 9.24 -1.35 -12.37
N ASP A 44 8.94 -0.12 -12.02
CA ASP A 44 8.66 0.22 -10.64
C ASP A 44 7.28 -0.25 -10.22
N LEU A 45 6.33 -0.27 -11.13
CA LEU A 45 5.01 -0.81 -10.81
C LEU A 45 5.08 -2.31 -10.54
N ILE A 46 5.95 -3.01 -11.24
CA ILE A 46 6.18 -4.42 -10.97
C ILE A 46 6.78 -4.59 -9.58
N ARG A 47 7.73 -3.75 -9.21
CA ARG A 47 8.32 -3.79 -7.88
C ARG A 47 7.29 -3.48 -6.80
N LEU A 48 6.42 -2.52 -7.07
CA LEU A 48 5.35 -2.20 -6.16
C LEU A 48 4.46 -3.42 -5.92
N ARG A 49 4.08 -4.09 -6.98
CA ARG A 49 3.26 -5.28 -6.87
C ARG A 49 3.96 -6.36 -6.06
N GLN A 50 5.24 -6.57 -6.33
CA GLN A 50 6.03 -7.56 -5.60
C GLN A 50 6.11 -7.21 -4.12
N TRP A 51 6.30 -5.93 -3.82
CA TRP A 51 6.38 -5.50 -2.43
C TRP A 51 5.07 -5.73 -1.71
N LEU A 52 3.95 -5.43 -2.35
CA LEU A 52 2.65 -5.69 -1.74
C LEU A 52 2.45 -7.17 -1.46
N ALA A 53 2.90 -8.02 -2.38
CA ALA A 53 2.80 -9.46 -2.17
C ALA A 53 3.67 -9.91 -1.02
N GLU A 54 4.87 -9.37 -0.91
CA GLU A 54 5.78 -9.72 0.18
C GLU A 54 5.25 -9.27 1.52
N GLU A 55 4.54 -8.14 1.54
CA GLU A 55 3.95 -7.63 2.77
C GLU A 55 2.66 -8.34 3.14
N GLY A 56 2.18 -9.22 2.29
CA GLY A 56 0.96 -9.96 2.59
C GLY A 56 -0.29 -9.12 2.51
N VAL A 57 -0.30 -8.12 1.64
CA VAL A 57 -1.44 -7.23 1.51
C VAL A 57 -2.62 -7.96 0.88
N THR A 58 -3.78 -7.83 1.49
CA THR A 58 -5.00 -8.47 1.00
C THR A 58 -5.98 -7.47 0.41
N HIS A 59 -5.88 -6.21 0.78
CA HIS A 59 -6.80 -5.19 0.29
C HIS A 59 -6.01 -3.97 -0.15
N VAL A 60 -6.36 -3.42 -1.30
CA VAL A 60 -5.70 -2.25 -1.83
C VAL A 60 -6.74 -1.21 -2.16
N ALA A 61 -6.53 0.00 -1.64
CA ALA A 61 -7.33 1.15 -2.00
C ALA A 61 -6.50 2.06 -2.88
N LEU A 62 -7.05 2.47 -3.99
CA LEU A 62 -6.37 3.36 -4.91
C LEU A 62 -7.01 4.73 -4.81
N GLU A 63 -6.19 5.73 -4.51
CA GLU A 63 -6.65 7.10 -4.42
C GLU A 63 -5.92 7.94 -5.45
N SER A 64 -6.66 8.75 -6.14
CA SER A 64 -6.06 9.69 -7.08
C SER A 64 -6.63 11.05 -6.76
N THR A 65 -5.77 11.92 -6.26
CA THR A 65 -6.20 13.22 -5.82
C THR A 65 -6.00 14.28 -6.88
N GLY A 66 -5.33 13.92 -7.95
CA GLY A 66 -5.02 14.90 -8.96
C GLY A 66 -6.13 15.02 -9.97
N VAL A 67 -6.24 16.19 -10.52
CA VAL A 67 -7.02 16.40 -11.73
C VAL A 67 -6.02 16.47 -12.87
N TYR A 68 -6.12 15.56 -13.74
CA TYR A 68 -5.14 15.42 -14.79
C TYR A 68 -5.73 15.74 -16.14
#